data_850af16b9a834d393467399fed3c379e
#
_entry.id   850af16b9a834d393467399fed3c379e
#
_cell.length_a   1.000
_cell.length_b   1.000
_cell.length_c   1.000
_cell.angle_alpha   90.00
_cell.angle_beta   90.00
_cell.angle_gamma   90.00
#
_symmetry.space_group_name_H-M   'P 1'
#
loop_
_entity.id
_entity.type
_entity.pdbx_description
1 polymer ?
#
loop_
_entity_poly.entity_id
_entity_poly.type
_entity_poly.pdbx_seq_one_letter_code
_entity_poly.pdbx_strand_id
1 'polypeptide(L)'
;MFKDTLLEGKRILVTGGGSGLGKEMASEYAKLGAEVYICGRRKSVLDDTVKEIIDAGGKAKAHACDIRVSEAINDMIDEIWADGGALTGLVNNAAGNFISPTKDLTPKGFEAISNIVFRGSFYITHACGTRWIKEDIKGSV
;
A
#
# COMPACT_ATOMS: atom_id res chain seq x y z
N MET A 1 -14.07 0.15 -20.69
CA MET A 1 -14.75 1.31 -20.06
C MET A 1 -13.77 2.43 -19.72
N PHE A 2 -12.65 2.14 -19.11
CA PHE A 2 -11.56 3.12 -18.91
C PHE A 2 -10.55 3.02 -20.06
N LYS A 3 -9.85 4.13 -20.36
CA LYS A 3 -8.70 4.09 -21.28
C LYS A 3 -7.53 3.36 -20.61
N ASP A 4 -6.80 2.53 -21.34
CA ASP A 4 -5.67 1.75 -20.83
C ASP A 4 -4.52 2.64 -20.28
N THR A 5 -4.51 3.91 -20.63
CA THR A 5 -3.53 4.93 -20.18
C THR A 5 -4.08 5.88 -19.14
N LEU A 6 -5.22 5.57 -18.51
CA LEU A 6 -5.89 6.49 -17.56
C LEU A 6 -4.98 6.89 -16.39
N LEU A 7 -4.13 5.99 -15.93
CA LEU A 7 -3.22 6.17 -14.80
C LEU A 7 -1.75 6.29 -15.22
N GLU A 8 -1.49 6.55 -16.51
CA GLU A 8 -0.13 6.78 -16.98
C GLU A 8 0.53 7.95 -16.23
N GLY A 9 1.77 7.75 -15.80
CA GLY A 9 2.51 8.70 -14.98
C GLY A 9 2.10 8.75 -13.51
N LYS A 10 1.12 7.93 -13.08
CA LYS A 10 0.76 7.79 -11.68
C LYS A 10 1.63 6.74 -11.00
N ARG A 11 2.04 7.02 -9.78
CA ARG A 11 2.78 6.12 -8.90
C ARG A 11 1.94 5.89 -7.65
N ILE A 12 1.48 4.66 -7.45
CA ILE A 12 0.44 4.33 -6.45
C ILE A 12 0.96 3.25 -5.52
N LEU A 13 0.90 3.52 -4.22
CA LEU A 13 1.18 2.53 -3.18
C LEU A 13 -0.13 1.89 -2.70
N VAL A 14 -0.17 0.56 -2.68
CA VAL A 14 -1.28 -0.22 -2.14
C VAL A 14 -0.80 -1.03 -0.94
N THR A 15 -1.29 -0.72 0.25
CA THR A 15 -0.98 -1.50 1.44
C THR A 15 -1.78 -2.80 1.45
N GLY A 16 -1.16 -3.91 1.87
CA GLY A 16 -1.79 -5.22 1.77
C GLY A 16 -1.98 -5.70 0.32
N GLY A 17 -1.13 -5.23 -0.60
CA GLY A 17 -1.24 -5.47 -2.04
C GLY A 17 -0.87 -6.88 -2.51
N GLY A 18 -0.46 -7.78 -1.61
CA GLY A 18 -0.04 -9.14 -1.99
C GLY A 18 -1.20 -10.15 -2.12
N SER A 19 -2.42 -9.82 -1.75
CA SER A 19 -3.55 -10.76 -1.82
C SER A 19 -4.89 -10.05 -1.80
N GLY A 20 -5.97 -10.78 -2.16
CA GLY A 20 -7.35 -10.30 -2.07
C GLY A 20 -7.57 -8.98 -2.81
N LEU A 21 -8.37 -8.09 -2.24
CA LEU A 21 -8.72 -6.81 -2.84
C LEU A 21 -7.51 -5.93 -3.16
N GLY A 22 -6.49 -5.94 -2.30
CA GLY A 22 -5.27 -5.15 -2.53
C GLY A 22 -4.52 -5.60 -3.78
N LYS A 23 -4.40 -6.92 -4.00
CA LYS A 23 -3.81 -7.48 -5.21
C LYS A 23 -4.62 -7.10 -6.47
N GLU A 24 -5.95 -7.24 -6.41
CA GLU A 24 -6.82 -6.90 -7.53
C GLU A 24 -6.71 -5.41 -7.90
N MET A 25 -6.77 -4.52 -6.90
CA MET A 25 -6.60 -3.08 -7.13
C MET A 25 -5.22 -2.77 -7.75
N ALA A 26 -4.14 -3.35 -7.21
CA ALA A 26 -2.80 -3.16 -7.73
C ALA A 26 -2.70 -3.61 -9.20
N SER A 27 -3.26 -4.77 -9.53
CA SER A 27 -3.28 -5.32 -10.88
C SER A 27 -4.06 -4.43 -11.85
N GLU A 28 -5.24 -3.95 -11.46
CA GLU A 28 -6.05 -3.07 -12.30
C GLU A 28 -5.40 -1.69 -12.50
N TYR A 29 -4.78 -1.11 -11.47
CA TYR A 29 -4.06 0.15 -11.63
C TYR A 29 -2.86 0.01 -12.58
N ALA A 30 -2.13 -1.11 -12.50
CA ALA A 30 -1.02 -1.37 -13.41
C ALA A 30 -1.49 -1.56 -14.86
N LYS A 31 -2.63 -2.22 -15.10
CA LYS A 31 -3.26 -2.32 -16.43
C LYS A 31 -3.66 -0.97 -17.01
N LEU A 32 -4.03 -0.02 -16.14
CA LEU A 32 -4.38 1.35 -16.55
C LEU A 32 -3.15 2.26 -16.69
N GLY A 33 -1.94 1.72 -16.60
CA GLY A 33 -0.69 2.42 -16.87
C GLY A 33 0.04 2.98 -15.65
N ALA A 34 -0.44 2.75 -14.42
CA ALA A 34 0.25 3.17 -13.22
C ALA A 34 1.52 2.34 -12.97
N GLU A 35 2.52 2.96 -12.34
CA GLU A 35 3.57 2.26 -11.64
C GLU A 35 3.10 1.96 -10.22
N VAL A 36 2.99 0.68 -9.87
CA VAL A 36 2.37 0.26 -8.61
C VAL A 36 3.42 -0.24 -7.64
N TYR A 37 3.33 0.25 -6.42
CA TYR A 37 4.08 -0.24 -5.26
C TYR A 37 3.12 -1.00 -4.35
N ILE A 38 3.51 -2.18 -3.92
CA ILE A 38 2.71 -2.95 -2.96
C ILE A 38 3.54 -3.24 -1.72
N CYS A 39 2.91 -3.15 -0.56
CA CYS A 39 3.58 -3.51 0.67
C CYS A 39 2.76 -4.46 1.55
N GLY A 40 3.47 -5.17 2.41
CA GLY A 40 2.91 -6.13 3.35
C GLY A 40 4.01 -6.89 4.07
N ARG A 41 3.64 -7.77 4.99
CA ARG A 41 4.61 -8.50 5.83
C ARG A 41 5.23 -9.71 5.14
N ARG A 42 4.51 -10.34 4.20
CA ARG A 42 4.92 -11.61 3.56
C ARG A 42 5.55 -11.34 2.21
N LYS A 43 6.88 -11.23 2.19
CA LYS A 43 7.62 -10.87 0.98
C LYS A 43 7.34 -11.82 -0.19
N SER A 44 7.31 -13.13 0.03
CA SER A 44 7.06 -14.10 -1.05
C SER A 44 5.71 -13.88 -1.75
N VAL A 45 4.66 -13.58 -0.97
CA VAL A 45 3.31 -13.31 -1.52
C VAL A 45 3.28 -12.02 -2.33
N LEU A 46 4.05 -11.00 -1.90
CA LEU A 46 4.21 -9.77 -2.66
C LEU A 46 4.98 -10.00 -3.96
N ASP A 47 6.07 -10.75 -3.90
CA ASP A 47 6.91 -11.06 -5.07
C ASP A 47 6.11 -11.84 -6.13
N ASP A 48 5.26 -12.79 -5.74
CA ASP A 48 4.36 -13.51 -6.63
C ASP A 48 3.38 -12.54 -7.33
N THR A 49 2.79 -11.62 -6.58
CA THR A 49 1.88 -10.61 -7.13
C THR A 49 2.60 -9.67 -8.10
N VAL A 50 3.80 -9.21 -7.76
CA VAL A 50 4.61 -8.37 -8.65
C VAL A 50 4.93 -9.11 -9.94
N LYS A 51 5.31 -10.39 -9.84
CA LYS A 51 5.59 -11.21 -11.02
C LYS A 51 4.36 -11.31 -11.93
N GLU A 52 3.19 -11.58 -11.38
CA GLU A 52 1.94 -11.66 -12.17
C GLU A 52 1.63 -10.33 -12.89
N ILE A 53 1.82 -9.19 -12.20
CA ILE A 53 1.59 -7.87 -12.79
C ILE A 53 2.58 -7.61 -13.94
N ILE A 54 3.86 -7.94 -13.75
CA ILE A 54 4.91 -7.75 -14.77
C ILE A 54 4.66 -8.68 -15.97
N ASP A 55 4.33 -9.94 -15.74
CA ASP A 55 4.01 -10.91 -16.80
C ASP A 55 2.79 -10.47 -17.64
N ALA A 56 1.87 -9.70 -17.02
CA ALA A 56 0.73 -9.08 -17.71
C ALA A 56 1.08 -7.73 -18.41
N GLY A 57 2.36 -7.31 -18.40
CA GLY A 57 2.82 -6.09 -19.05
C GLY A 57 2.74 -4.82 -18.20
N GLY A 58 2.36 -4.93 -16.92
CA GLY A 58 2.31 -3.82 -15.98
C GLY A 58 3.66 -3.52 -15.32
N LYS A 59 3.67 -2.48 -14.48
CA LYS A 59 4.84 -2.06 -13.68
C LYS A 59 4.51 -2.18 -12.20
N ALA A 60 5.26 -3.00 -11.47
CA ALA A 60 5.05 -3.18 -10.04
C ALA A 60 6.36 -3.44 -9.29
N LYS A 61 6.41 -3.00 -8.03
CA LYS A 61 7.50 -3.28 -7.07
C LYS A 61 6.93 -3.62 -5.71
N ALA A 62 7.65 -4.45 -4.96
CA ALA A 62 7.23 -4.94 -3.66
C ALA A 62 8.17 -4.49 -2.54
N HIS A 63 7.59 -4.06 -1.43
CA HIS A 63 8.31 -3.73 -0.22
C HIS A 63 7.77 -4.54 0.97
N ALA A 64 8.63 -5.31 1.61
CA ALA A 64 8.28 -5.97 2.87
C ALA A 64 8.22 -4.89 3.97
N CYS A 65 7.04 -4.63 4.49
CA CYS A 65 6.82 -3.60 5.51
C CYS A 65 5.69 -4.00 6.44
N ASP A 66 5.92 -3.85 7.73
CA ASP A 66 4.87 -3.91 8.74
C ASP A 66 4.38 -2.49 9.05
N ILE A 67 3.19 -2.15 8.60
CA ILE A 67 2.62 -0.81 8.77
C ILE A 67 2.30 -0.43 10.22
N ARG A 68 2.48 -1.35 11.17
CA ARG A 68 2.40 -1.04 12.60
C ARG A 68 3.66 -0.35 13.14
N VAL A 69 4.75 -0.35 12.35
CA VAL A 69 6.05 0.21 12.71
C VAL A 69 6.32 1.46 11.87
N SER A 70 6.25 2.62 12.50
CA SER A 70 6.38 3.92 11.82
C SER A 70 7.74 4.13 11.15
N GLU A 71 8.81 3.63 11.76
CA GLU A 71 10.17 3.69 11.22
C GLU A 71 10.28 2.89 9.92
N ALA A 72 9.75 1.66 9.89
CA ALA A 72 9.73 0.82 8.69
C ALA A 72 8.93 1.45 7.55
N ILE A 73 7.85 2.17 7.87
CA ILE A 73 7.10 2.93 6.88
C ILE A 73 7.95 4.06 6.29
N ASN A 74 8.62 4.85 7.13
CA ASN A 74 9.44 5.95 6.66
C ASN A 74 10.58 5.46 5.76
N ASP A 75 11.27 4.40 6.16
CA ASP A 75 12.34 3.78 5.37
C ASP A 75 11.81 3.32 4.00
N MET A 76 10.69 2.61 3.98
CA MET A 76 10.04 2.18 2.73
C MET A 76 9.65 3.36 1.83
N ILE A 77 9.06 4.40 2.39
CA ILE A 77 8.65 5.58 1.62
C ILE A 77 9.87 6.31 1.07
N ASP A 78 10.95 6.42 1.83
CA ASP A 78 12.20 7.03 1.35
C ASP A 78 12.83 6.21 0.20
N GLU A 79 12.82 4.88 0.29
CA GLU A 79 13.23 4.00 -0.81
C GLU A 79 12.38 4.22 -2.08
N ILE A 80 11.05 4.31 -1.94
CA ILE A 80 10.14 4.55 -3.07
C ILE A 80 10.40 5.91 -3.71
N TRP A 81 10.63 6.96 -2.90
CA TRP A 81 10.96 8.29 -3.41
C TRP A 81 12.28 8.32 -4.15
N ALA A 82 13.30 7.64 -3.61
CA ALA A 82 14.62 7.53 -4.24
C ALA A 82 14.58 6.74 -5.56
N ASP A 83 13.69 5.77 -5.69
CA ASP A 83 13.59 4.90 -6.87
C ASP A 83 12.99 5.58 -8.10
N GLY A 84 12.27 6.66 -7.96
CA GLY A 84 11.66 7.30 -9.13
C GLY A 84 10.81 8.53 -8.81
N GLY A 85 10.93 9.07 -7.60
CA GLY A 85 10.22 10.27 -7.16
C GLY A 85 8.95 9.98 -6.37
N ALA A 86 8.16 11.01 -6.17
CA ALA A 86 7.01 10.98 -5.29
C ALA A 86 5.91 10.01 -5.74
N LEU A 87 5.28 9.35 -4.79
CA LEU A 87 3.96 8.75 -5.01
C LEU A 87 2.94 9.83 -5.37
N THR A 88 1.95 9.47 -6.16
CA THR A 88 0.79 10.32 -6.48
C THR A 88 -0.50 9.78 -5.89
N GLY A 89 -0.46 8.56 -5.36
CA GLY A 89 -1.61 7.91 -4.72
C GLY A 89 -1.21 6.94 -3.63
N LEU A 90 -2.05 6.84 -2.62
CA LEU A 90 -1.95 5.87 -1.53
C LEU A 90 -3.30 5.17 -1.37
N VAL A 91 -3.30 3.85 -1.32
CA VAL A 91 -4.48 3.05 -0.98
C VAL A 91 -4.25 2.35 0.36
N ASN A 92 -4.95 2.79 1.39
CA ASN A 92 -4.98 2.16 2.71
C ASN A 92 -5.92 0.95 2.68
N ASN A 93 -5.42 -0.18 2.19
CA ASN A 93 -6.18 -1.42 2.11
C ASN A 93 -5.76 -2.45 3.17
N ALA A 94 -4.54 -2.39 3.68
CA ALA A 94 -4.09 -3.36 4.68
C ALA A 94 -5.01 -3.36 5.90
N ALA A 95 -5.53 -4.53 6.23
CA ALA A 95 -6.39 -4.75 7.35
C ALA A 95 -6.01 -6.05 8.08
N GLY A 96 -6.44 -6.15 9.31
CA GLY A 96 -6.39 -7.38 10.10
C GLY A 96 -7.65 -7.48 10.93
N ASN A 97 -8.25 -8.64 10.91
CA ASN A 97 -9.44 -8.91 11.70
C ASN A 97 -9.45 -10.37 12.17
N PHE A 98 -10.20 -10.63 13.21
CA PHE A 98 -10.60 -11.98 13.60
C PHE A 98 -12.05 -11.95 14.09
N ILE A 99 -12.76 -13.01 13.79
CA ILE A 99 -14.17 -13.10 14.17
C ILE A 99 -14.24 -13.46 15.68
N SER A 100 -14.81 -12.55 16.45
CA SER A 100 -15.06 -12.73 17.88
C SER A 100 -16.35 -12.01 18.27
N PRO A 101 -17.22 -12.62 19.09
CA PRO A 101 -18.30 -11.86 19.70
C PRO A 101 -17.74 -10.70 20.51
N THR A 102 -18.39 -9.53 20.47
CA THR A 102 -17.91 -8.33 21.16
C THR A 102 -17.66 -8.54 22.65
N LYS A 103 -18.51 -9.35 23.30
CA LYS A 103 -18.36 -9.68 24.74
C LYS A 103 -17.09 -10.47 25.07
N ASP A 104 -16.52 -11.17 24.09
CA ASP A 104 -15.33 -12.01 24.22
C ASP A 104 -14.07 -11.34 23.68
N LEU A 105 -14.21 -10.17 23.06
CA LEU A 105 -13.09 -9.39 22.53
C LEU A 105 -12.27 -8.80 23.67
N THR A 106 -11.03 -9.28 23.82
CA THR A 106 -10.12 -8.76 24.85
C THR A 106 -9.52 -7.41 24.43
N PRO A 107 -9.06 -6.56 25.40
CA PRO A 107 -8.32 -5.35 25.10
C PRO A 107 -7.14 -5.60 24.15
N LYS A 108 -6.37 -6.66 24.36
CA LYS A 108 -5.24 -7.05 23.51
C LYS A 108 -5.69 -7.41 22.08
N GLY A 109 -6.83 -8.07 21.93
CA GLY A 109 -7.42 -8.36 20.63
C GLY A 109 -7.85 -7.09 19.91
N PHE A 110 -8.47 -6.15 20.60
CA PHE A 110 -8.84 -4.86 20.07
C PHE A 110 -7.60 -4.04 19.63
N GLU A 111 -6.56 -4.00 20.47
CA GLU A 111 -5.30 -3.34 20.13
C GLU A 111 -4.64 -3.92 18.88
N ALA A 112 -4.66 -5.25 18.72
CA ALA A 112 -4.08 -5.91 17.55
C ALA A 112 -4.75 -5.45 16.24
N ILE A 113 -6.09 -5.32 16.24
CA ILE A 113 -6.86 -4.80 15.10
C ILE A 113 -6.58 -3.31 14.90
N SER A 114 -6.68 -2.52 15.97
CA SER A 114 -6.50 -1.07 15.93
C SER A 114 -5.11 -0.67 15.45
N ASN A 115 -4.08 -1.40 15.83
CA ASN A 115 -2.70 -1.14 15.40
C ASN A 115 -2.51 -1.30 13.88
N ILE A 116 -3.26 -2.18 13.23
CA ILE A 116 -3.19 -2.34 11.78
C ILE A 116 -4.11 -1.32 11.10
N VAL A 117 -5.40 -1.33 11.45
CA VAL A 117 -6.44 -0.61 10.70
C VAL A 117 -6.38 0.88 10.96
N PHE A 118 -6.22 1.30 12.20
CA PHE A 118 -6.25 2.72 12.57
C PHE A 118 -4.85 3.34 12.58
N ARG A 119 -3.96 2.83 13.43
CA ARG A 119 -2.61 3.40 13.57
C ARG A 119 -1.76 3.22 12.32
N GLY A 120 -1.79 2.05 11.69
CA GLY A 120 -1.05 1.77 10.47
C GLY A 120 -1.49 2.67 9.32
N SER A 121 -2.79 2.85 9.12
CA SER A 121 -3.32 3.77 8.10
C SER A 121 -2.94 5.22 8.39
N PHE A 122 -2.97 5.64 9.66
CA PHE A 122 -2.51 6.97 10.06
C PHE A 122 -1.03 7.18 9.74
N TYR A 123 -0.16 6.24 10.15
CA TYR A 123 1.29 6.38 9.97
C TYR A 123 1.68 6.50 8.49
N ILE A 124 1.12 5.67 7.64
CA ILE A 124 1.47 5.70 6.22
C ILE A 124 0.88 6.91 5.51
N THR A 125 -0.34 7.32 5.86
CA THR A 125 -0.95 8.55 5.35
C THR A 125 -0.13 9.77 5.77
N HIS A 126 0.31 9.83 7.02
CA HIS A 126 1.17 10.90 7.54
C HIS A 126 2.52 10.92 6.81
N ALA A 127 3.16 9.76 6.62
CA ALA A 127 4.45 9.67 5.95
C ALA A 127 4.38 10.15 4.48
N CYS A 128 3.33 9.82 3.74
CA CYS A 128 3.13 10.32 2.39
C CYS A 128 2.73 11.81 2.40
N GLY A 129 1.76 12.18 3.22
CA GLY A 129 1.21 13.54 3.26
C GLY A 129 2.22 14.60 3.63
N THR A 130 3.09 14.34 4.60
CA THR A 130 4.16 15.27 4.99
C THR A 130 5.16 15.51 3.85
N ARG A 131 5.51 14.46 3.07
CA ARG A 131 6.37 14.59 1.90
C ARG A 131 5.69 15.35 0.77
N TRP A 132 4.42 15.06 0.49
CA TRP A 132 3.64 15.80 -0.50
C TRP A 132 3.58 17.29 -0.20
N ILE A 133 3.29 17.66 1.05
CA ILE A 133 3.25 19.06 1.48
C ILE A 133 4.62 19.73 1.34
N LYS A 134 5.68 19.06 1.79
CA LYS A 134 7.05 19.58 1.72
C LYS A 134 7.52 19.84 0.30
N GLU A 135 7.11 19.00 -0.65
CA GLU A 135 7.54 19.05 -2.05
C GLU A 135 6.52 19.75 -2.97
N ASP A 136 5.43 20.29 -2.42
CA ASP A 136 4.31 20.90 -3.17
C ASP A 136 3.71 19.97 -4.24
N ILE A 137 3.55 18.70 -3.89
CA ILE A 137 3.03 17.65 -4.78
C ILE A 137 1.59 17.31 -4.41
N LYS A 138 0.75 17.15 -5.43
CA LYS A 138 -0.62 16.66 -5.24
C LYS A 138 -0.65 15.15 -5.11
N GLY A 139 -1.21 14.66 -4.02
CA GLY A 139 -1.45 13.25 -3.77
C GLY A 139 -2.93 12.97 -3.46
N SER A 140 -3.32 11.70 -3.61
CA SER A 140 -4.65 11.21 -3.23
C SER A 140 -4.54 10.05 -2.24
N VAL A 141 -5.47 9.95 -1.28
CA VAL A 141 -5.58 8.84 -0.33
C VAL A 141 -6.98 8.24 -0.44
#